data_2e37aab59d5698216145bf37dd584a54
#
_entry.id   2e37aab59d5698216145bf37dd584a54
#
_cell.length_a   1.000
_cell.length_b   1.000
_cell.length_c   1.000
_cell.angle_alpha   90.00
_cell.angle_beta   90.00
_cell.angle_gamma   90.00
#
_symmetry.space_group_name_H-M   'P 1'
#
loop_
_entity.id
_entity.type
_entity.pdbx_description
1 polymer ?
#
loop_
_entity_poly.entity_id
_entity_poly.type
_entity_poly.pdbx_seq_one_letter_code
_entity_poly.pdbx_strand_id
1 'polypeptide(L)'
;MKLKLVILVLLNFLIFNHSFSEEMFNLGKEIFLNSGNCATCHSLKDAGSVANVGPNLNEIRPDIGRVINSVTNGIGVMPAQLGILSDEEI
;
A
#
# COMPACT_ATOMS: atom_id res chain seq x y z
N MET A 1 -5.79 -8.28 40.63
CA MET A 1 -4.86 -9.06 39.83
C MET A 1 -5.37 -9.37 38.44
N LYS A 2 -6.56 -9.97 38.32
CA LYS A 2 -7.13 -10.36 37.02
C LYS A 2 -7.36 -9.17 36.06
N LEU A 3 -7.83 -8.01 36.57
CA LEU A 3 -8.06 -6.83 35.74
C LEU A 3 -6.75 -6.25 35.16
N LYS A 4 -5.69 -6.19 35.95
CA LYS A 4 -4.38 -5.71 35.50
C LYS A 4 -3.80 -6.62 34.41
N LEU A 5 -3.97 -7.91 34.52
CA LEU A 5 -3.52 -8.89 33.51
C LEU A 5 -4.32 -8.72 32.20
N VAL A 6 -5.64 -8.55 32.28
CA VAL A 6 -6.48 -8.33 31.10
C VAL A 6 -6.11 -7.03 30.38
N ILE A 7 -5.87 -5.94 31.10
CA ILE A 7 -5.43 -4.65 30.54
C ILE A 7 -4.09 -4.81 29.85
N LEU A 8 -3.14 -5.52 30.44
CA LEU A 8 -1.82 -5.75 29.86
C LEU A 8 -1.89 -6.56 28.57
N VAL A 9 -2.73 -7.60 28.52
CA VAL A 9 -2.95 -8.42 27.33
C VAL A 9 -3.58 -7.60 26.20
N LEU A 10 -4.60 -6.79 26.51
CA LEU A 10 -5.25 -5.90 25.53
C LEU A 10 -4.26 -4.86 24.97
N LEU A 11 -3.42 -4.29 25.82
CA LEU A 11 -2.42 -3.30 25.39
C LEU A 11 -1.39 -3.93 24.43
N ASN A 12 -0.93 -5.15 24.70
CA ASN A 12 -0.02 -5.87 23.80
C ASN A 12 -0.67 -6.16 22.45
N PHE A 13 -1.94 -6.53 22.44
CA PHE A 13 -2.68 -6.78 21.21
C PHE A 13 -2.79 -5.51 20.33
N LEU A 14 -3.04 -4.33 20.94
CA LEU A 14 -3.11 -3.05 20.23
C LEU A 14 -1.75 -2.65 19.63
N ILE A 15 -0.66 -2.84 20.37
CA ILE A 15 0.71 -2.56 19.89
C ILE A 15 1.04 -3.46 18.70
N PHE A 16 0.71 -4.74 18.76
CA PHE A 16 0.96 -5.70 17.68
C PHE A 16 0.24 -5.29 16.38
N ASN A 17 -1.04 -4.92 16.46
CA ASN A 17 -1.81 -4.48 15.29
C ASN A 17 -1.25 -3.20 14.66
N HIS A 18 -0.84 -2.24 15.47
CA HIS A 18 -0.24 -1.00 15.01
C HIS A 18 1.08 -1.24 14.27
N SER A 19 1.96 -2.08 14.84
CA SER A 19 3.24 -2.47 14.22
C SER A 19 3.04 -3.17 12.87
N PHE A 20 2.06 -4.08 12.76
CA PHE A 20 1.71 -4.76 11.52
C PHE A 20 1.24 -3.79 10.44
N SER A 21 0.36 -2.83 10.78
CA SER A 21 -0.15 -1.81 9.84
C SER A 21 0.94 -0.89 9.33
N GLU A 22 1.88 -0.49 10.19
CA GLU A 22 3.03 0.33 9.81
C GLU A 22 3.97 -0.43 8.88
N GLU A 23 4.24 -1.69 9.17
CA GLU A 23 5.08 -2.55 8.33
C GLU A 23 4.47 -2.74 6.94
N MET A 24 3.16 -2.99 6.84
CA MET A 24 2.44 -3.10 5.58
C MET A 24 2.48 -1.81 4.77
N PHE A 25 2.29 -0.67 5.42
CA PHE A 25 2.40 0.64 4.78
C PHE A 25 3.80 0.87 4.20
N ASN A 26 4.84 0.59 4.96
CA ASN A 26 6.23 0.76 4.53
C ASN A 26 6.59 -0.19 3.38
N LEU A 27 6.11 -1.42 3.42
CA LEU A 27 6.30 -2.39 2.33
C LEU A 27 5.60 -1.91 1.05
N GLY A 28 4.35 -1.47 1.15
CA GLY A 28 3.61 -0.92 0.01
C GLY A 28 4.30 0.30 -0.60
N LYS A 29 4.83 1.19 0.23
CA LYS A 29 5.60 2.35 -0.22
C LYS A 29 6.87 1.93 -0.97
N GLU A 30 7.58 0.93 -0.48
CA GLU A 30 8.77 0.38 -1.14
C GLU A 30 8.44 -0.21 -2.51
N ILE A 31 7.35 -0.97 -2.61
CA ILE A 31 6.86 -1.52 -3.88
C ILE A 31 6.50 -0.40 -4.85
N PHE A 32 5.78 0.62 -4.38
CA PHE A 32 5.38 1.78 -5.18
C PHE A 32 6.58 2.53 -5.75
N LEU A 33 7.63 2.71 -4.95
CA LEU A 33 8.82 3.47 -5.34
C LEU A 33 9.79 2.65 -6.21
N ASN A 34 9.93 1.35 -5.96
CA ASN A 34 10.98 0.52 -6.55
C ASN A 34 10.46 -0.63 -7.39
N SER A 35 10.02 -1.74 -6.80
CA SER A 35 9.69 -2.95 -7.55
C SER A 35 8.50 -2.80 -8.49
N GLY A 36 7.49 -2.04 -8.12
CA GLY A 36 6.33 -1.74 -8.96
C GLY A 36 6.54 -0.55 -9.89
N ASN A 37 7.50 0.30 -9.57
CA ASN A 37 7.86 1.50 -10.32
C ASN A 37 6.68 2.45 -10.60
N CYS A 38 5.73 2.51 -9.69
CA CYS A 38 4.50 3.28 -9.82
C CYS A 38 4.76 4.80 -9.79
N ALA A 39 5.79 5.21 -9.03
CA ALA A 39 6.18 6.60 -8.86
C ALA A 39 6.69 7.26 -10.14
N THR A 40 7.05 6.49 -11.15
CA THR A 40 7.47 7.02 -12.46
C THR A 40 6.31 7.72 -13.16
N CYS A 41 5.09 7.28 -12.93
CA CYS A 41 3.90 7.80 -13.60
C CYS A 41 2.93 8.51 -12.67
N HIS A 42 2.83 8.07 -11.40
CA HIS A 42 1.83 8.57 -10.47
C HIS A 42 2.41 9.48 -9.40
N SER A 43 1.71 10.55 -9.09
CA SER A 43 1.92 11.33 -7.91
C SER A 43 1.18 10.73 -6.72
N LEU A 44 1.86 10.62 -5.59
CA LEU A 44 1.33 10.15 -4.31
C LEU A 44 2.11 10.79 -3.18
N LYS A 45 1.44 11.60 -2.37
CA LYS A 45 2.06 12.40 -1.32
C LYS A 45 2.85 11.55 -0.31
N ASP A 46 2.25 10.45 0.16
CA ASP A 46 2.87 9.58 1.17
C ASP A 46 4.12 8.85 0.66
N ALA A 47 4.29 8.75 -0.64
CA ALA A 47 5.49 8.20 -1.27
C ALA A 47 6.47 9.28 -1.72
N GLY A 48 6.11 10.56 -1.59
CA GLY A 48 6.94 11.68 -2.07
C GLY A 48 7.06 11.77 -3.59
N SER A 49 6.18 11.09 -4.33
CA SER A 49 6.21 11.11 -5.79
C SER A 49 5.35 12.24 -6.35
N VAL A 50 5.82 12.84 -7.44
CA VAL A 50 5.23 14.04 -8.05
C VAL A 50 5.01 13.90 -9.56
N ALA A 51 5.15 12.70 -10.10
CA ALA A 51 4.98 12.43 -11.53
C ALA A 51 3.52 12.64 -11.95
N ASN A 52 3.30 13.10 -13.16
CA ASN A 52 1.98 13.44 -13.70
C ASN A 52 1.66 12.75 -15.03
N VAL A 53 2.35 11.67 -15.34
CA VAL A 53 2.06 10.84 -16.53
C VAL A 53 0.75 10.10 -16.36
N GLY A 54 0.55 9.49 -15.20
CA GLY A 54 -0.72 8.88 -14.79
C GLY A 54 -1.52 9.80 -13.86
N PRO A 55 -2.75 9.38 -13.46
CA PRO A 55 -3.55 10.13 -12.51
C PRO A 55 -2.87 10.35 -11.17
N ASN A 56 -3.13 11.50 -10.55
CA ASN A 56 -2.74 11.79 -9.19
C ASN A 56 -3.59 10.94 -8.23
N LEU A 57 -2.94 10.03 -7.50
CA LEU A 57 -3.64 9.09 -6.64
C LEU A 57 -4.25 9.73 -5.39
N ASN A 58 -3.73 10.86 -4.94
CA ASN A 58 -4.35 11.63 -3.86
C ASN A 58 -5.66 12.29 -4.30
N GLU A 59 -5.81 12.61 -5.57
CA GLU A 59 -7.04 13.19 -6.12
C GLU A 59 -8.10 12.14 -6.41
N ILE A 60 -7.74 11.08 -7.13
CA ILE A 60 -8.73 10.06 -7.55
C ILE A 60 -9.12 9.10 -6.44
N ARG A 61 -8.27 8.90 -5.43
CA ARG A 61 -8.51 8.03 -4.25
C ARG A 61 -9.17 6.70 -4.62
N PRO A 62 -8.52 5.86 -5.44
CA PRO A 62 -9.11 4.61 -5.88
C PRO A 62 -9.37 3.68 -4.69
N ASP A 63 -10.48 2.95 -4.72
CA ASP A 63 -10.71 1.89 -3.74
C ASP A 63 -9.76 0.71 -3.98
N ILE A 64 -9.66 -0.19 -3.00
CA ILE A 64 -8.72 -1.31 -3.07
C ILE A 64 -8.99 -2.25 -4.24
N GLY A 65 -10.25 -2.50 -4.57
CA GLY A 65 -10.62 -3.35 -5.70
C GLY A 65 -10.16 -2.78 -7.03
N ARG A 66 -10.31 -1.48 -7.20
CA ARG A 66 -9.83 -0.76 -8.37
C ARG A 66 -8.31 -0.78 -8.47
N VAL A 67 -7.61 -0.59 -7.35
CA VAL A 67 -6.14 -0.68 -7.32
C VAL A 67 -5.69 -2.06 -7.74
N ILE A 68 -6.21 -3.11 -7.11
CA ILE A 68 -5.84 -4.51 -7.41
C ILE A 68 -6.08 -4.82 -8.88
N ASN A 69 -7.25 -4.49 -9.41
CA ASN A 69 -7.60 -4.76 -10.81
C ASN A 69 -6.69 -4.01 -11.80
N SER A 70 -6.47 -2.72 -11.56
CA SER A 70 -5.66 -1.88 -12.45
C SER A 70 -4.18 -2.25 -12.41
N VAL A 71 -3.65 -2.58 -11.25
CA VAL A 71 -2.25 -3.01 -11.09
C VAL A 71 -2.04 -4.40 -11.69
N THR A 72 -2.95 -5.33 -11.43
CA THR A 72 -2.85 -6.70 -11.97
C THR A 72 -2.91 -6.73 -13.49
N ASN A 73 -3.91 -6.07 -14.06
CA ASN A 73 -4.24 -6.19 -15.49
C ASN A 73 -3.72 -5.04 -16.36
N GLY A 74 -3.29 -3.95 -15.73
CA GLY A 74 -2.98 -2.72 -16.44
C GLY A 74 -4.23 -1.99 -16.94
N ILE A 75 -4.04 -0.77 -17.40
CA ILE A 75 -5.09 0.04 -18.00
C ILE A 75 -4.47 1.07 -18.95
N GLY A 76 -4.87 1.09 -20.22
CA GLY A 76 -4.28 1.98 -21.21
C GLY A 76 -2.76 1.77 -21.31
N VAL A 77 -2.00 2.83 -21.11
CA VAL A 77 -0.53 2.78 -21.12
C VAL A 77 0.07 2.27 -19.81
N MET A 78 -0.72 2.15 -18.76
CA MET A 78 -0.28 1.58 -17.49
C MET A 78 -0.04 0.08 -17.66
N PRO A 79 1.19 -0.42 -17.44
CA PRO A 79 1.49 -1.83 -17.66
C PRO A 79 0.86 -2.73 -16.59
N ALA A 80 0.50 -3.96 -16.99
CA ALA A 80 0.08 -5.00 -16.06
C ALA A 80 1.26 -5.49 -15.23
N GLN A 81 1.05 -5.69 -13.93
CA GLN A 81 2.07 -6.23 -13.03
C GLN A 81 1.93 -7.73 -12.78
N LEU A 82 0.93 -8.38 -13.36
CA LEU A 82 0.76 -9.82 -13.28
C LEU A 82 2.01 -10.54 -13.81
N GLY A 83 2.59 -11.42 -12.97
CA GLY A 83 3.83 -12.13 -13.31
C GLY A 83 5.11 -11.34 -13.03
N ILE A 84 5.01 -10.06 -12.67
CA ILE A 84 6.13 -9.18 -12.26
C ILE A 84 6.12 -9.00 -10.75
N LEU A 85 4.98 -8.62 -10.19
CA LEU A 85 4.73 -8.58 -8.76
C LEU A 85 3.94 -9.82 -8.34
N SER A 86 4.15 -10.30 -7.13
CA SER A 86 3.31 -11.36 -6.54
C SER A 86 1.93 -10.82 -6.17
N ASP A 87 0.97 -11.71 -5.94
CA ASP A 87 -0.37 -11.33 -5.51
C ASP A 87 -0.34 -10.58 -4.17
N GLU A 88 0.58 -10.95 -3.28
CA GLU A 88 0.78 -10.28 -1.99
C GLU A 88 1.39 -8.88 -2.14
N GLU A 89 2.18 -8.66 -3.19
CA GLU A 89 2.80 -7.36 -3.46
C GLU A 89 1.82 -6.38 -4.13
N ILE A 90 0.84 -6.91 -4.85
CA ILE A 90 -0.22 -6.11 -5.47
C ILE A 90 -1.24 -5.68 -4.41
#